data_823391b8d9975d4101d295b4ffd5873a
#
_entry.id   823391b8d9975d4101d295b4ffd5873a
#
_cell.length_a   1.000
_cell.length_b   1.000
_cell.length_c   1.000
_cell.angle_alpha   90.00
_cell.angle_beta   90.00
_cell.angle_gamma   90.00
#
_symmetry.space_group_name_H-M   'P 1'
#
loop_
_entity.id
_entity.type
_entity.pdbx_description
1 polymer ?
#
loop_
_entity_poly.entity_id
_entity_poly.type
_entity_poly.pdbx_seq_one_letter_code
_entity_poly.pdbx_strand_id
1 'polypeptide(L)'
;MVNWNWLYQYSPTGEKFVDLRDYSNVIDLTQWSDAAKNACIVGDSLQAVPISMTGRIFYWNMNTFKAAGIENVPTSYDDLIAAGKAFKEKLGDDYYPLAIGQYDRMILMTYYLESNYGKAWVENNECQYTEEEIVDGLNFIKSLEDNHVIPTRETMIAAGFDSIDKSEQWIGGKYVGIFEWDSSANKYYGALEDASGFTVGEEIKFGDKANGGFSKVSMGMAITTSCQHPVEAAALIDFLWNGEGAAIIGSECGIPASAAGLAAAQAADAVKPLVLEANTKVLAFVDFPLDPYFESSKLKDTTEGVYTDVFDGFSYGEYSAEEAAGILLDGVTEVLNAA
;
A
#
# COMPACT_ATOMS: atom_id res chain seq x y z
N MET A 1 17.24 -3.04 9.81
CA MET A 1 16.06 -2.95 8.94
C MET A 1 15.37 -1.64 9.21
N VAL A 2 14.92 -0.94 8.19
CA VAL A 2 14.35 0.41 8.26
C VAL A 2 13.17 0.49 7.28
N ASN A 3 12.09 1.16 7.67
CA ASN A 3 11.06 1.52 6.70
C ASN A 3 11.68 2.40 5.61
N TRP A 4 11.30 2.18 4.37
CA TRP A 4 11.88 2.87 3.24
C TRP A 4 11.77 4.41 3.35
N ASN A 5 10.63 4.93 3.70
CA ASN A 5 10.40 6.37 3.87
C ASN A 5 11.27 6.99 4.99
N TRP A 6 11.72 6.20 5.97
CA TRP A 6 12.61 6.68 7.02
C TRP A 6 14.02 7.00 6.52
N LEU A 7 14.45 6.42 5.40
CA LEU A 7 15.71 6.82 4.76
C LEU A 7 15.71 8.31 4.46
N TYR A 8 14.61 8.81 3.93
CA TYR A 8 14.42 10.22 3.57
C TYR A 8 14.17 11.11 4.80
N GLN A 9 13.36 10.64 5.74
CA GLN A 9 13.00 11.42 6.93
C GLN A 9 14.15 11.54 7.95
N TYR A 10 14.94 10.49 8.15
CA TYR A 10 16.02 10.49 9.14
C TYR A 10 17.40 10.78 8.55
N SER A 11 17.55 10.66 7.25
CA SER A 11 18.80 10.89 6.53
C SER A 11 18.60 11.74 5.26
N PRO A 12 17.90 12.89 5.34
CA PRO A 12 17.51 13.65 4.14
C PRO A 12 18.68 14.10 3.27
N THR A 13 19.86 14.24 3.84
CA THR A 13 21.12 14.57 3.15
C THR A 13 21.99 13.35 2.86
N GLY A 14 21.53 12.13 3.17
CA GLY A 14 22.28 10.91 2.91
C GLY A 14 23.42 10.59 3.89
N GLU A 15 23.45 11.19 5.09
CA GLU A 15 24.63 11.12 6.01
C GLU A 15 24.46 10.17 7.21
N LYS A 16 23.28 9.61 7.47
CA LYS A 16 23.05 8.77 8.65
C LYS A 16 23.36 7.29 8.41
N PHE A 17 23.35 6.86 7.16
CA PHE A 17 23.68 5.50 6.77
C PHE A 17 24.88 5.52 5.83
N VAL A 18 25.67 4.44 5.82
CA VAL A 18 26.81 4.32 4.92
C VAL A 18 26.33 4.12 3.48
N ASP A 19 27.13 4.54 2.52
CA ASP A 19 26.89 4.18 1.12
C ASP A 19 27.23 2.70 0.91
N LEU A 20 26.22 1.89 0.61
CA LEU A 20 26.40 0.46 0.44
C LEU A 20 27.25 0.12 -0.81
N ARG A 21 27.47 1.06 -1.74
CA ARG A 21 28.37 0.87 -2.87
C ARG A 21 29.83 0.72 -2.44
N ASP A 22 30.20 1.29 -1.29
CA ASP A 22 31.54 1.12 -0.69
C ASP A 22 31.79 -0.32 -0.21
N TYR A 23 30.72 -1.10 -0.06
CA TYR A 23 30.74 -2.51 0.37
C TYR A 23 30.37 -3.48 -0.76
N SER A 24 30.43 -3.05 -2.02
CA SER A 24 30.09 -3.88 -3.19
C SER A 24 31.02 -5.10 -3.40
N ASN A 25 32.14 -5.13 -2.71
CA ASN A 25 33.01 -6.30 -2.64
C ASN A 25 32.52 -7.38 -1.64
N VAL A 26 31.50 -7.06 -0.83
CA VAL A 26 30.90 -7.95 0.18
C VAL A 26 29.44 -8.22 -0.15
N ILE A 27 28.69 -7.19 -0.53
CA ILE A 27 27.28 -7.31 -0.96
C ILE A 27 27.25 -7.34 -2.48
N ASP A 28 26.70 -8.41 -3.07
CA ASP A 28 26.48 -8.45 -4.52
C ASP A 28 25.28 -7.58 -4.91
N LEU A 29 25.53 -6.28 -5.08
CA LEU A 29 24.51 -5.29 -5.47
C LEU A 29 23.92 -5.50 -6.85
N THR A 30 24.49 -6.40 -7.68
CA THR A 30 23.96 -6.73 -9.00
C THR A 30 22.67 -7.54 -8.94
N GLN A 31 22.38 -8.12 -7.78
CA GLN A 31 21.17 -8.91 -7.56
C GLN A 31 19.88 -8.06 -7.45
N TRP A 32 20.00 -6.75 -7.23
CA TRP A 32 18.88 -5.82 -7.25
C TRP A 32 18.81 -5.04 -8.56
N SER A 33 17.60 -4.83 -9.08
CA SER A 33 17.38 -3.97 -10.24
C SER A 33 17.81 -2.52 -9.94
N ASP A 34 18.18 -1.78 -10.98
CA ASP A 34 18.55 -0.36 -10.81
C ASP A 34 17.35 0.47 -10.30
N ALA A 35 16.14 0.19 -10.74
CA ALA A 35 14.93 0.86 -10.26
C ALA A 35 14.75 0.67 -8.74
N ALA A 36 14.91 -0.55 -8.23
CA ALA A 36 14.80 -0.85 -6.81
C ALA A 36 15.91 -0.16 -5.98
N LYS A 37 17.17 -0.19 -6.47
CA LYS A 37 18.29 0.51 -5.81
C LYS A 37 18.09 2.03 -5.82
N ASN A 38 17.67 2.60 -6.94
CA ASN A 38 17.47 4.04 -7.09
C ASN A 38 16.42 4.57 -6.10
N ALA A 39 15.41 3.78 -5.76
CA ALA A 39 14.44 4.13 -4.72
C ALA A 39 15.03 4.20 -3.28
N CYS A 40 16.27 3.74 -3.08
CA CYS A 40 16.98 3.80 -1.80
C CYS A 40 18.18 4.77 -1.84
N ILE A 41 18.33 5.56 -2.90
CA ILE A 41 19.33 6.63 -3.00
C ILE A 41 18.76 7.88 -2.35
N VAL A 42 19.48 8.42 -1.37
CA VAL A 42 19.19 9.71 -0.76
C VAL A 42 20.43 10.60 -0.93
N GLY A 43 20.26 11.77 -1.51
CA GLY A 43 21.38 12.54 -2.04
C GLY A 43 22.12 11.73 -3.10
N ASP A 44 23.44 11.56 -2.92
CA ASP A 44 24.27 10.75 -3.82
C ASP A 44 24.61 9.35 -3.25
N SER A 45 23.96 8.91 -2.14
CA SER A 45 24.34 7.72 -1.40
C SER A 45 23.27 6.63 -1.48
N LEU A 46 23.66 5.39 -1.79
CA LEU A 46 22.80 4.21 -1.68
C LEU A 46 22.68 3.80 -0.20
N GLN A 47 21.67 4.32 0.47
CA GLN A 47 21.49 4.21 1.91
C GLN A 47 20.98 2.84 2.40
N ALA A 48 20.36 2.06 1.51
CA ALA A 48 19.85 0.73 1.83
C ALA A 48 19.77 -0.14 0.56
N VAL A 49 19.71 -1.48 0.76
CA VAL A 49 19.20 -2.39 -0.27
C VAL A 49 17.73 -2.71 0.01
N PRO A 50 16.87 -2.73 -1.02
CA PRO A 50 15.46 -3.08 -0.87
C PRO A 50 15.26 -4.52 -0.42
N ILE A 51 14.34 -4.74 0.52
CA ILE A 51 13.90 -6.07 0.93
C ILE A 51 12.89 -6.61 -0.07
N SER A 52 11.84 -5.83 -0.35
CA SER A 52 10.86 -6.13 -1.40
C SER A 52 10.33 -4.86 -2.05
N MET A 53 9.86 -4.97 -3.28
CA MET A 53 8.98 -3.98 -3.92
C MET A 53 7.54 -4.38 -3.62
N THR A 54 6.68 -3.41 -3.31
CA THR A 54 5.30 -3.65 -2.88
C THR A 54 4.35 -2.62 -3.50
N GLY A 55 3.12 -3.01 -3.69
CA GLY A 55 2.01 -2.15 -4.08
C GLY A 55 0.71 -2.59 -3.42
N ARG A 56 -0.36 -1.84 -3.62
CA ARG A 56 -1.68 -2.18 -3.11
C ARG A 56 -2.52 -2.89 -4.15
N ILE A 57 -3.23 -3.94 -3.71
CA ILE A 57 -4.13 -4.74 -4.54
C ILE A 57 -5.39 -5.09 -3.74
N PHE A 58 -6.46 -5.40 -4.44
CA PHE A 58 -7.70 -5.84 -3.80
C PHE A 58 -7.64 -7.33 -3.47
N TYR A 59 -8.24 -7.68 -2.34
CA TYR A 59 -8.55 -9.06 -1.96
C TYR A 59 -10.06 -9.17 -1.77
N TRP A 60 -10.63 -10.29 -2.21
CA TRP A 60 -12.07 -10.52 -2.21
C TRP A 60 -12.43 -11.87 -1.59
N ASN A 61 -13.53 -11.94 -0.85
CA ASN A 61 -14.17 -13.19 -0.47
C ASN A 61 -15.32 -13.49 -1.43
N MET A 62 -15.05 -14.28 -2.46
CA MET A 62 -16.01 -14.60 -3.52
C MET A 62 -17.18 -15.48 -3.04
N ASN A 63 -17.11 -16.10 -1.85
CA ASN A 63 -18.27 -16.81 -1.28
C ASN A 63 -19.41 -15.84 -1.02
N THR A 64 -19.14 -14.68 -0.41
CA THR A 64 -20.16 -13.66 -0.16
C THR A 64 -20.57 -12.92 -1.44
N PHE A 65 -19.65 -12.68 -2.38
CA PHE A 65 -20.01 -12.14 -3.71
C PHE A 65 -21.02 -13.04 -4.42
N LYS A 66 -20.80 -14.34 -4.43
CA LYS A 66 -21.74 -15.32 -5.02
C LYS A 66 -23.07 -15.34 -4.29
N ALA A 67 -23.09 -15.21 -2.97
CA ALA A 67 -24.33 -15.09 -2.21
C ALA A 67 -25.12 -13.82 -2.59
N ALA A 68 -24.44 -12.74 -2.99
CA ALA A 68 -25.03 -11.55 -3.58
C ALA A 68 -25.37 -11.71 -5.07
N GLY A 69 -25.07 -12.86 -5.69
CA GLY A 69 -25.34 -13.16 -7.10
C GLY A 69 -24.31 -12.56 -8.05
N ILE A 70 -23.08 -12.31 -7.59
CA ILE A 70 -21.97 -11.77 -8.38
C ILE A 70 -20.93 -12.87 -8.55
N GLU A 71 -20.65 -13.28 -9.78
CA GLU A 71 -19.77 -14.40 -10.09
C GLU A 71 -18.30 -14.00 -10.30
N ASN A 72 -18.05 -12.74 -10.68
CA ASN A 72 -16.72 -12.24 -11.03
C ASN A 72 -16.24 -11.20 -10.04
N VAL A 73 -14.91 -11.08 -9.88
CA VAL A 73 -14.30 -9.97 -9.13
C VAL A 73 -14.58 -8.63 -9.82
N PRO A 74 -14.73 -7.53 -9.08
CA PRO A 74 -14.83 -6.19 -9.67
C PRO A 74 -13.56 -5.82 -10.44
N THR A 75 -13.70 -5.23 -11.62
CA THR A 75 -12.61 -4.75 -12.49
C THR A 75 -12.81 -3.31 -12.95
N SER A 76 -13.91 -2.68 -12.54
CA SER A 76 -14.26 -1.30 -12.86
C SER A 76 -14.96 -0.62 -11.69
N TYR A 77 -15.03 0.71 -11.75
CA TYR A 77 -15.85 1.50 -10.82
C TYR A 77 -17.31 1.08 -10.85
N ASP A 78 -17.88 0.85 -12.04
CA ASP A 78 -19.27 0.44 -12.20
C ASP A 78 -19.55 -0.92 -11.54
N ASP A 79 -18.58 -1.86 -11.59
CA ASP A 79 -18.70 -3.15 -10.89
C ASP A 79 -18.78 -2.97 -9.39
N LEU A 80 -17.98 -2.05 -8.81
CA LEU A 80 -18.03 -1.73 -7.38
C LEU A 80 -19.41 -1.15 -6.99
N ILE A 81 -19.92 -0.20 -7.75
CA ILE A 81 -21.25 0.40 -7.51
C ILE A 81 -22.36 -0.65 -7.62
N ALA A 82 -22.30 -1.51 -8.64
CA ALA A 82 -23.25 -2.60 -8.81
C ALA A 82 -23.17 -3.60 -7.63
N ALA A 83 -21.96 -3.91 -7.15
CA ALA A 83 -21.77 -4.77 -6.00
C ALA A 83 -22.39 -4.17 -4.72
N GLY A 84 -22.15 -2.88 -4.43
CA GLY A 84 -22.75 -2.21 -3.28
C GLY A 84 -24.28 -2.32 -3.26
N LYS A 85 -24.93 -2.07 -4.38
CA LYS A 85 -26.40 -2.22 -4.53
C LYS A 85 -26.85 -3.65 -4.31
N ALA A 86 -26.19 -4.62 -4.94
CA ALA A 86 -26.54 -6.03 -4.84
C ALA A 86 -26.37 -6.54 -3.40
N PHE A 87 -25.31 -6.14 -2.70
CA PHE A 87 -25.07 -6.50 -1.32
C PHE A 87 -26.18 -5.98 -0.41
N LYS A 88 -26.48 -4.68 -0.51
CA LYS A 88 -27.55 -4.06 0.25
C LYS A 88 -28.91 -4.72 0.04
N GLU A 89 -29.26 -4.98 -1.21
CA GLU A 89 -30.55 -5.57 -1.58
C GLU A 89 -30.71 -7.04 -1.15
N LYS A 90 -29.64 -7.84 -1.26
CA LYS A 90 -29.72 -9.28 -1.09
C LYS A 90 -29.21 -9.78 0.26
N LEU A 91 -28.23 -9.10 0.85
CA LEU A 91 -27.58 -9.52 2.09
C LEU A 91 -27.92 -8.60 3.28
N GLY A 92 -28.31 -7.34 3.01
CA GLY A 92 -28.69 -6.36 4.02
C GLY A 92 -27.61 -5.35 4.34
N ASP A 93 -27.92 -4.44 5.27
CA ASP A 93 -27.13 -3.25 5.56
C ASP A 93 -25.76 -3.51 6.23
N ASP A 94 -25.55 -4.71 6.80
CA ASP A 94 -24.31 -5.08 7.47
C ASP A 94 -23.20 -5.59 6.52
N TYR A 95 -23.52 -5.86 5.26
CA TYR A 95 -22.62 -6.46 4.29
C TYR A 95 -22.08 -5.43 3.31
N TYR A 96 -20.76 -5.30 3.22
CA TYR A 96 -20.09 -4.35 2.35
C TYR A 96 -19.09 -5.06 1.42
N PRO A 97 -19.15 -4.76 0.10
CA PRO A 97 -18.17 -5.30 -0.85
C PRO A 97 -16.73 -5.00 -0.48
N LEU A 98 -16.45 -3.83 0.09
CA LEU A 98 -15.12 -3.36 0.43
C LEU A 98 -15.10 -2.70 1.81
N ALA A 99 -14.06 -2.92 2.61
CA ALA A 99 -13.83 -2.23 3.86
C ALA A 99 -12.43 -1.60 3.85
N ILE A 100 -12.35 -0.31 4.10
CA ILE A 100 -11.10 0.47 4.09
C ILE A 100 -11.10 1.54 5.17
N GLY A 101 -9.97 1.72 5.87
CA GLY A 101 -9.73 2.80 6.83
C GLY A 101 -9.40 4.14 6.16
N GLN A 102 -9.11 5.19 6.95
CA GLN A 102 -8.83 6.54 6.43
C GLN A 102 -7.56 6.57 5.57
N TYR A 103 -6.50 5.96 6.03
CA TYR A 103 -5.26 5.84 5.25
C TYR A 103 -5.49 5.07 3.94
N ASP A 104 -6.30 4.01 3.97
CA ASP A 104 -6.63 3.24 2.78
C ASP A 104 -7.53 4.02 1.80
N ARG A 105 -8.40 4.91 2.33
CA ARG A 105 -9.18 5.85 1.51
C ARG A 105 -8.28 6.82 0.76
N MET A 106 -7.27 7.38 1.46
CA MET A 106 -6.27 8.23 0.82
C MET A 106 -5.53 7.49 -0.30
N ILE A 107 -5.10 6.26 -0.05
CA ILE A 107 -4.42 5.44 -1.05
C ILE A 107 -5.34 5.11 -2.24
N LEU A 108 -6.59 4.74 -1.99
CA LEU A 108 -7.56 4.43 -3.04
C LEU A 108 -7.93 5.68 -3.85
N MET A 109 -8.07 6.84 -3.19
CA MET A 109 -8.27 8.12 -3.86
C MET A 109 -7.07 8.47 -4.76
N THR A 110 -5.84 8.28 -4.28
CA THR A 110 -4.64 8.51 -5.08
C THR A 110 -4.64 7.61 -6.33
N TYR A 111 -4.95 6.32 -6.18
CA TYR A 111 -5.08 5.40 -7.31
C TYR A 111 -6.14 5.89 -8.33
N TYR A 112 -7.32 6.32 -7.85
CA TYR A 112 -8.36 6.90 -8.69
C TYR A 112 -7.86 8.13 -9.46
N LEU A 113 -7.20 9.06 -8.77
CA LEU A 113 -6.68 10.29 -9.36
C LEU A 113 -5.58 10.01 -10.40
N GLU A 114 -4.64 9.12 -10.09
CA GLU A 114 -3.58 8.72 -11.01
C GLU A 114 -4.16 8.10 -12.30
N SER A 115 -5.19 7.25 -12.17
CA SER A 115 -5.85 6.62 -13.31
C SER A 115 -6.60 7.64 -14.19
N ASN A 116 -7.22 8.66 -13.59
CA ASN A 116 -8.02 9.66 -14.32
C ASN A 116 -7.19 10.81 -14.89
N TYR A 117 -6.08 11.19 -14.22
CA TYR A 117 -5.30 12.36 -14.61
C TYR A 117 -3.92 12.00 -15.19
N GLY A 118 -3.42 10.76 -15.01
CA GLY A 118 -2.19 10.26 -15.61
C GLY A 118 -0.92 10.90 -15.05
N LYS A 119 -0.91 11.27 -13.78
CA LYS A 119 0.22 11.92 -13.08
C LYS A 119 0.38 11.37 -11.66
N ALA A 120 1.61 11.30 -11.18
CA ALA A 120 1.91 10.89 -9.81
C ALA A 120 1.30 11.86 -8.78
N TRP A 121 1.08 11.40 -7.55
CA TRP A 121 0.63 12.26 -6.43
C TRP A 121 1.62 13.38 -6.14
N VAL A 122 2.90 13.06 -6.06
CA VAL A 122 4.00 14.01 -5.87
C VAL A 122 5.07 13.78 -6.92
N GLU A 123 5.59 14.84 -7.50
CA GLU A 123 6.75 14.85 -8.37
C GLU A 123 7.60 16.09 -8.08
N ASN A 124 8.93 15.92 -8.05
CA ASN A 124 9.88 16.99 -7.74
C ASN A 124 9.58 17.74 -6.42
N ASN A 125 9.13 17.00 -5.40
CA ASN A 125 8.76 17.53 -4.09
C ASN A 125 7.58 18.51 -4.11
N GLU A 126 6.69 18.38 -5.11
CA GLU A 126 5.47 19.18 -5.26
C GLU A 126 4.27 18.26 -5.49
N CYS A 127 3.15 18.52 -4.81
CA CYS A 127 1.87 17.88 -5.10
C CYS A 127 1.42 18.25 -6.51
N GLN A 128 1.10 17.26 -7.34
CA GLN A 128 0.76 17.46 -8.74
C GLN A 128 -0.72 17.76 -8.98
N TYR A 129 -1.54 17.66 -7.94
CA TYR A 129 -2.99 17.80 -8.04
C TYR A 129 -3.46 19.18 -7.57
N THR A 130 -4.40 19.74 -8.32
CA THR A 130 -5.11 20.96 -7.93
C THR A 130 -6.18 20.62 -6.88
N GLU A 131 -6.67 21.65 -6.18
CA GLU A 131 -7.78 21.50 -5.23
C GLU A 131 -9.02 20.90 -5.92
N GLU A 132 -9.37 21.33 -7.15
CA GLU A 132 -10.50 20.79 -7.91
C GLU A 132 -10.35 19.29 -8.22
N GLU A 133 -9.15 18.83 -8.56
CA GLU A 133 -8.87 17.42 -8.80
C GLU A 133 -8.94 16.60 -7.51
N ILE A 134 -8.50 17.16 -6.38
CA ILE A 134 -8.63 16.52 -5.07
C ILE A 134 -10.10 16.43 -4.66
N VAL A 135 -10.91 17.46 -4.92
CA VAL A 135 -12.37 17.44 -4.74
C VAL A 135 -13.00 16.28 -5.53
N ASP A 136 -12.58 16.06 -6.78
CA ASP A 136 -13.05 14.90 -7.56
C ASP A 136 -12.72 13.58 -6.88
N GLY A 137 -11.48 13.43 -6.37
CA GLY A 137 -11.05 12.25 -5.62
C GLY A 137 -11.84 12.03 -4.32
N LEU A 138 -12.11 13.09 -3.56
CA LEU A 138 -12.94 13.02 -2.34
C LEU A 138 -14.38 12.61 -2.67
N ASN A 139 -14.96 13.17 -3.72
CA ASN A 139 -16.30 12.81 -4.21
C ASN A 139 -16.35 11.36 -4.70
N PHE A 140 -15.28 10.83 -5.30
CA PHE A 140 -15.17 9.41 -5.62
C PHE A 140 -15.28 8.56 -4.35
N ILE A 141 -14.51 8.84 -3.30
CA ILE A 141 -14.60 8.11 -2.02
C ILE A 141 -16.00 8.23 -1.41
N LYS A 142 -16.60 9.42 -1.41
CA LYS A 142 -17.97 9.64 -0.92
C LYS A 142 -18.99 8.82 -1.71
N SER A 143 -18.82 8.72 -3.02
CA SER A 143 -19.70 7.91 -3.86
C SER A 143 -19.67 6.42 -3.51
N LEU A 144 -18.52 5.89 -3.05
CA LEU A 144 -18.43 4.51 -2.56
C LEU A 144 -19.23 4.32 -1.26
N GLU A 145 -19.22 5.29 -0.33
CA GLU A 145 -20.06 5.27 0.87
C GLU A 145 -21.55 5.34 0.50
N ASP A 146 -21.94 6.31 -0.31
CA ASP A 146 -23.34 6.57 -0.69
C ASP A 146 -23.99 5.42 -1.45
N ASN A 147 -23.19 4.65 -2.20
CA ASN A 147 -23.63 3.46 -2.92
C ASN A 147 -23.41 2.15 -2.16
N HIS A 148 -23.12 2.21 -0.86
CA HIS A 148 -22.96 1.02 -0.02
C HIS A 148 -21.81 0.09 -0.45
N VAL A 149 -20.80 0.65 -1.10
CA VAL A 149 -19.58 -0.12 -1.47
C VAL A 149 -18.67 -0.26 -0.26
N ILE A 150 -18.49 0.84 0.49
CA ILE A 150 -17.72 0.88 1.74
C ILE A 150 -18.60 1.35 2.91
N PRO A 151 -18.34 0.89 4.14
CA PRO A 151 -19.01 1.42 5.32
C PRO A 151 -18.60 2.87 5.57
N THR A 152 -19.53 3.68 6.10
CA THR A 152 -19.21 5.03 6.58
C THR A 152 -18.26 4.96 7.78
N ARG A 153 -17.61 6.07 8.09
CA ARG A 153 -16.76 6.14 9.27
C ARG A 153 -17.52 5.82 10.57
N GLU A 154 -18.73 6.34 10.71
CA GLU A 154 -19.60 6.05 11.84
C GLU A 154 -19.85 4.55 12.02
N THR A 155 -20.17 3.85 10.91
CA THR A 155 -20.39 2.40 10.90
C THR A 155 -19.11 1.64 11.33
N MET A 156 -17.94 2.07 10.86
CA MET A 156 -16.66 1.43 11.21
C MET A 156 -16.33 1.62 12.70
N ILE A 157 -16.53 2.82 13.24
CA ILE A 157 -16.30 3.10 14.68
C ILE A 157 -17.27 2.29 15.54
N ALA A 158 -18.54 2.23 15.16
CA ALA A 158 -19.55 1.45 15.89
C ALA A 158 -19.21 -0.06 15.91
N ALA A 159 -18.51 -0.56 14.92
CA ALA A 159 -18.04 -1.95 14.86
C ALA A 159 -16.90 -2.26 15.86
N GLY A 160 -16.16 -1.24 16.34
CA GLY A 160 -15.28 -1.31 17.50
C GLY A 160 -14.07 -2.24 17.38
N PHE A 161 -13.32 -2.18 16.29
CA PHE A 161 -12.13 -3.01 16.08
C PHE A 161 -10.85 -2.17 15.85
N ASP A 162 -9.69 -2.71 16.22
CA ASP A 162 -8.39 -2.07 16.03
C ASP A 162 -7.87 -2.19 14.57
N SER A 163 -8.21 -3.29 13.90
CA SER A 163 -7.83 -3.54 12.50
C SER A 163 -8.84 -4.46 11.82
N ILE A 164 -9.05 -4.26 10.52
CA ILE A 164 -10.09 -4.93 9.75
C ILE A 164 -9.99 -6.47 9.83
N ASP A 165 -8.78 -7.03 9.75
CA ASP A 165 -8.54 -8.48 9.84
C ASP A 165 -8.96 -9.11 11.19
N LYS A 166 -9.08 -8.29 12.25
CA LYS A 166 -9.53 -8.72 13.59
C LYS A 166 -10.99 -8.46 13.86
N SER A 167 -11.69 -7.79 12.94
CA SER A 167 -13.10 -7.49 13.10
C SER A 167 -13.96 -8.75 12.92
N GLU A 168 -15.04 -8.87 13.69
CA GLU A 168 -16.02 -9.93 13.49
C GLU A 168 -16.66 -9.87 12.09
N GLN A 169 -16.72 -8.67 11.51
CA GLN A 169 -17.25 -8.42 10.18
C GLN A 169 -16.37 -9.05 9.10
N TRP A 170 -15.03 -8.92 9.19
CA TRP A 170 -14.11 -9.57 8.27
C TRP A 170 -14.09 -11.08 8.47
N ILE A 171 -13.91 -11.53 9.71
CA ILE A 171 -13.84 -12.94 10.09
C ILE A 171 -15.07 -13.70 9.58
N GLY A 172 -16.27 -13.13 9.81
CA GLY A 172 -17.54 -13.71 9.39
C GLY A 172 -17.96 -13.39 7.95
N GLY A 173 -17.11 -12.74 7.16
CA GLY A 173 -17.37 -12.45 5.73
C GLY A 173 -18.46 -11.43 5.44
N LYS A 174 -18.73 -10.49 6.37
CA LYS A 174 -19.60 -9.34 6.14
C LYS A 174 -18.86 -8.17 5.47
N TYR A 175 -17.61 -7.90 5.86
CA TYR A 175 -16.67 -7.10 5.11
C TYR A 175 -15.93 -8.03 4.16
N VAL A 176 -16.12 -7.85 2.86
CA VAL A 176 -15.91 -8.90 1.87
C VAL A 176 -14.66 -8.68 1.05
N GLY A 177 -14.24 -7.45 0.93
CA GLY A 177 -13.02 -7.05 0.25
C GLY A 177 -12.19 -6.07 1.05
N ILE A 178 -10.92 -5.99 0.70
CA ILE A 178 -9.98 -5.01 1.23
C ILE A 178 -8.98 -4.59 0.16
N PHE A 179 -8.53 -3.33 0.22
CA PHE A 179 -7.46 -2.80 -0.62
C PHE A 179 -6.20 -2.66 0.24
N GLU A 180 -5.26 -3.60 0.10
CA GLU A 180 -4.13 -3.72 1.03
C GLU A 180 -2.82 -4.11 0.30
N TRP A 181 -1.69 -4.00 1.00
CA TRP A 181 -0.38 -4.36 0.47
C TRP A 181 -0.34 -5.84 0.06
N ASP A 182 0.34 -6.13 -1.04
CA ASP A 182 0.53 -7.48 -1.58
C ASP A 182 1.13 -8.47 -0.56
N SER A 183 2.00 -8.00 0.32
CA SER A 183 2.58 -8.80 1.40
C SER A 183 1.58 -9.23 2.47
N SER A 184 0.41 -8.59 2.54
CA SER A 184 -0.64 -8.86 3.54
C SER A 184 -1.62 -9.99 3.15
N ALA A 185 -1.49 -10.59 1.95
CA ALA A 185 -2.44 -11.57 1.44
C ALA A 185 -2.74 -12.71 2.42
N ASN A 186 -1.70 -13.31 3.02
CA ASN A 186 -1.88 -14.41 3.98
C ASN A 186 -2.50 -13.97 5.31
N LYS A 187 -2.29 -12.72 5.73
CA LYS A 187 -2.90 -12.15 6.94
C LYS A 187 -4.42 -12.14 6.80
N TYR A 188 -4.93 -11.59 5.70
CA TYR A 188 -6.37 -11.50 5.45
C TYR A 188 -7.01 -12.84 5.11
N TYR A 189 -6.31 -13.69 4.35
CA TYR A 189 -6.71 -15.08 4.11
C TYR A 189 -6.88 -15.87 5.41
N GLY A 190 -5.86 -15.82 6.29
CA GLY A 190 -5.84 -16.60 7.54
C GLY A 190 -6.80 -16.08 8.61
N ALA A 191 -7.34 -14.86 8.45
CA ALA A 191 -8.30 -14.28 9.38
C ALA A 191 -9.76 -14.68 9.10
N LEU A 192 -10.07 -15.18 7.89
CA LEU A 192 -11.42 -15.58 7.53
C LEU A 192 -11.80 -16.93 8.18
N GLU A 193 -13.02 -17.04 8.70
CA GLU A 193 -13.60 -18.31 9.16
C GLU A 193 -13.76 -19.31 7.99
N ASP A 194 -14.21 -18.83 6.83
CA ASP A 194 -14.23 -19.56 5.57
C ASP A 194 -13.43 -18.83 4.50
N ALA A 195 -12.19 -19.23 4.32
CA ALA A 195 -11.29 -18.68 3.32
C ALA A 195 -11.36 -19.35 1.95
N SER A 196 -12.28 -20.29 1.73
CA SER A 196 -12.37 -21.07 0.47
C SER A 196 -12.68 -20.19 -0.76
N GLY A 197 -13.29 -19.02 -0.53
CA GLY A 197 -13.59 -18.02 -1.56
C GLY A 197 -12.58 -16.88 -1.66
N PHE A 198 -11.49 -16.89 -0.87
CA PHE A 198 -10.50 -15.83 -0.91
C PHE A 198 -9.78 -15.78 -2.25
N THR A 199 -9.70 -14.59 -2.83
CA THR A 199 -9.13 -14.37 -4.16
C THR A 199 -8.34 -13.07 -4.19
N VAL A 200 -7.15 -13.11 -4.79
CA VAL A 200 -6.40 -11.92 -5.18
C VAL A 200 -7.11 -11.29 -6.37
N GLY A 201 -7.49 -10.03 -6.24
CA GLY A 201 -8.19 -9.27 -7.26
C GLY A 201 -7.33 -8.98 -8.49
N GLU A 202 -7.93 -8.29 -9.43
CA GLU A 202 -7.29 -7.77 -10.63
C GLU A 202 -7.17 -6.25 -10.51
N GLU A 203 -6.50 -5.61 -11.47
CA GLU A 203 -6.54 -4.17 -11.67
C GLU A 203 -8.00 -3.69 -11.76
N ILE A 204 -8.33 -2.61 -11.03
CA ILE A 204 -9.60 -1.92 -11.21
C ILE A 204 -9.36 -0.66 -12.04
N LYS A 205 -10.02 -0.58 -13.19
CA LYS A 205 -9.93 0.59 -14.05
C LYS A 205 -10.87 1.69 -13.56
N PHE A 206 -10.28 2.78 -13.07
CA PHE A 206 -11.00 3.98 -12.66
C PHE A 206 -11.02 5.05 -13.75
N GLY A 207 -10.03 5.07 -14.63
CA GLY A 207 -9.87 6.05 -15.70
C GLY A 207 -9.20 5.48 -16.95
N ASP A 208 -8.86 6.35 -17.89
CA ASP A 208 -8.27 6.01 -19.19
C ASP A 208 -6.92 6.70 -19.47
N LYS A 209 -6.38 7.45 -18.52
CA LYS A 209 -5.12 8.18 -18.70
C LYS A 209 -3.90 7.35 -18.32
N ALA A 210 -4.05 6.51 -17.31
CA ALA A 210 -3.04 5.56 -16.86
C ALA A 210 -3.75 4.35 -16.24
N ASN A 211 -3.02 3.27 -15.94
CA ASN A 211 -3.56 2.23 -15.07
C ASN A 211 -3.72 2.79 -13.65
N GLY A 212 -2.82 3.68 -13.25
CA GLY A 212 -2.75 4.23 -11.91
C GLY A 212 -2.13 3.28 -10.91
N GLY A 213 -2.24 3.63 -9.64
CA GLY A 213 -1.61 2.89 -8.57
C GLY A 213 -0.10 3.08 -8.52
N PHE A 214 0.46 2.78 -7.38
CA PHE A 214 1.87 3.04 -7.12
C PHE A 214 2.58 1.83 -6.50
N SER A 215 3.89 1.80 -6.70
CA SER A 215 4.79 0.89 -6.00
C SER A 215 5.82 1.64 -5.17
N LYS A 216 6.30 0.98 -4.13
CA LYS A 216 7.41 1.47 -3.29
C LYS A 216 8.28 0.32 -2.83
N VAL A 217 9.44 0.64 -2.30
CA VAL A 217 10.20 -0.29 -1.45
C VAL A 217 9.45 -0.47 -0.13
N SER A 218 9.20 -1.71 0.29
CA SER A 218 8.53 -1.97 1.58
C SER A 218 9.42 -1.55 2.76
N MET A 219 10.59 -2.16 2.84
CA MET A 219 11.63 -1.90 3.83
C MET A 219 13.00 -2.02 3.17
N GLY A 220 14.02 -1.43 3.79
CA GLY A 220 15.41 -1.53 3.40
C GLY A 220 16.30 -2.12 4.49
N MET A 221 17.42 -2.68 4.07
CA MET A 221 18.53 -3.02 4.97
C MET A 221 19.61 -1.96 4.82
N ALA A 222 19.89 -1.25 5.91
CA ALA A 222 20.85 -0.15 5.98
C ALA A 222 21.89 -0.42 7.08
N ILE A 223 23.05 0.20 6.94
CA ILE A 223 24.11 0.21 7.98
C ILE A 223 24.26 1.66 8.44
N THR A 224 24.12 1.91 9.73
CA THR A 224 24.32 3.26 10.28
C THR A 224 25.79 3.68 10.22
N THR A 225 26.07 4.98 10.05
CA THR A 225 27.43 5.52 10.06
C THR A 225 28.14 5.33 11.40
N SER A 226 27.40 5.08 12.48
CA SER A 226 27.95 4.77 13.82
C SER A 226 28.31 3.28 14.00
N CYS A 227 28.05 2.43 13.01
CA CYS A 227 28.37 0.99 13.10
C CYS A 227 29.90 0.79 13.23
N GLN A 228 30.32 0.00 14.23
CA GLN A 228 31.73 -0.28 14.47
C GLN A 228 32.26 -1.45 13.62
N HIS A 229 31.36 -2.23 13.01
CA HIS A 229 31.67 -3.43 12.22
C HIS A 229 30.89 -3.42 10.87
N PRO A 230 31.11 -2.40 10.02
CA PRO A 230 30.29 -2.24 8.81
C PRO A 230 30.52 -3.35 7.77
N VAL A 231 31.71 -3.95 7.73
CA VAL A 231 32.01 -5.07 6.81
C VAL A 231 31.24 -6.32 7.21
N GLU A 232 31.17 -6.63 8.49
CA GLU A 232 30.41 -7.76 9.02
C GLU A 232 28.91 -7.53 8.88
N ALA A 233 28.45 -6.27 9.05
CA ALA A 233 27.08 -5.90 8.81
C ALA A 233 26.70 -6.05 7.32
N ALA A 234 27.60 -5.68 6.41
CA ALA A 234 27.45 -5.89 4.96
C ALA A 234 27.37 -7.39 4.63
N ALA A 235 28.24 -8.21 5.23
CA ALA A 235 28.18 -9.67 5.04
C ALA A 235 26.87 -10.27 5.58
N LEU A 236 26.34 -9.74 6.68
CA LEU A 236 25.03 -10.15 7.19
C LEU A 236 23.89 -9.79 6.21
N ILE A 237 23.94 -8.60 5.60
CA ILE A 237 22.97 -8.19 4.59
C ILE A 237 23.00 -9.13 3.38
N ASP A 238 24.20 -9.44 2.88
CA ASP A 238 24.35 -10.36 1.74
C ASP A 238 23.84 -11.77 2.08
N PHE A 239 24.21 -12.30 3.26
CA PHE A 239 23.71 -13.59 3.75
C PHE A 239 22.19 -13.62 3.84
N LEU A 240 21.55 -12.58 4.38
CA LEU A 240 20.11 -12.54 4.61
C LEU A 240 19.30 -12.39 3.30
N TRP A 241 19.82 -11.66 2.32
CA TRP A 241 19.01 -11.27 1.15
C TRP A 241 19.55 -11.81 -0.17
N ASN A 242 20.80 -12.25 -0.26
CA ASN A 242 21.36 -12.92 -1.44
C ASN A 242 21.71 -14.40 -1.20
N GLY A 243 21.80 -14.80 0.06
CA GLY A 243 22.31 -16.10 0.46
C GLY A 243 21.28 -17.03 1.12
N GLU A 244 21.77 -17.94 1.97
CA GLU A 244 20.97 -18.97 2.65
C GLU A 244 19.89 -18.37 3.58
N GLY A 245 20.09 -17.17 4.12
CA GLY A 245 19.10 -16.47 4.94
C GLY A 245 17.81 -16.19 4.18
N ALA A 246 17.89 -15.88 2.89
CA ALA A 246 16.71 -15.64 2.05
C ALA A 246 15.85 -16.92 1.89
N ALA A 247 16.47 -18.10 1.84
CA ALA A 247 15.74 -19.37 1.82
C ALA A 247 14.94 -19.63 3.12
N ILE A 248 15.41 -19.09 4.25
CA ILE A 248 14.73 -19.21 5.54
C ILE A 248 13.64 -18.15 5.70
N ILE A 249 13.93 -16.92 5.31
CA ILE A 249 12.98 -15.78 5.41
C ILE A 249 11.83 -15.97 4.43
N GLY A 250 12.12 -16.43 3.22
CA GLY A 250 11.11 -16.61 2.18
C GLY A 250 10.38 -15.31 1.86
N SER A 251 9.06 -15.36 1.86
CA SER A 251 8.18 -14.20 1.62
C SER A 251 7.56 -13.60 2.90
N GLU A 252 8.16 -13.81 4.08
CA GLU A 252 7.62 -13.23 5.34
C GLU A 252 7.70 -11.69 5.37
N CYS A 253 8.64 -11.11 4.64
CA CYS A 253 8.79 -9.65 4.48
C CYS A 253 8.37 -9.14 3.08
N GLY A 254 7.54 -9.89 2.38
CA GLY A 254 7.20 -9.67 0.97
C GLY A 254 8.10 -10.50 0.03
N ILE A 255 7.87 -10.37 -1.26
CA ILE A 255 8.67 -11.08 -2.27
C ILE A 255 10.08 -10.47 -2.31
N PRO A 256 11.16 -11.27 -2.13
CA PRO A 256 12.52 -10.75 -2.13
C PRO A 256 12.84 -9.95 -3.40
N ALA A 257 13.34 -8.72 -3.20
CA ALA A 257 13.73 -7.84 -4.31
C ALA A 257 15.08 -8.25 -4.93
N SER A 258 15.90 -9.02 -4.21
CA SER A 258 17.13 -9.63 -4.72
C SER A 258 16.79 -10.85 -5.59
N ALA A 259 17.34 -10.92 -6.79
CA ALA A 259 17.14 -12.05 -7.70
C ALA A 259 17.69 -13.37 -7.11
N ALA A 260 18.89 -13.33 -6.49
CA ALA A 260 19.47 -14.48 -5.82
C ALA A 260 18.63 -14.90 -4.60
N GLY A 261 18.15 -13.93 -3.80
CA GLY A 261 17.29 -14.18 -2.65
C GLY A 261 15.95 -14.80 -3.05
N LEU A 262 15.32 -14.31 -4.11
CA LEU A 262 14.08 -14.90 -4.63
C LEU A 262 14.31 -16.33 -5.11
N ALA A 263 15.38 -16.58 -5.86
CA ALA A 263 15.72 -17.92 -6.33
C ALA A 263 15.97 -18.90 -5.16
N ALA A 264 16.67 -18.46 -4.11
CA ALA A 264 16.91 -19.26 -2.91
C ALA A 264 15.61 -19.58 -2.16
N ALA A 265 14.73 -18.57 -1.99
CA ALA A 265 13.42 -18.75 -1.33
C ALA A 265 12.50 -19.69 -2.13
N GLN A 266 12.49 -19.61 -3.46
CA GLN A 266 11.73 -20.50 -4.33
C GLN A 266 12.26 -21.95 -4.26
N ALA A 267 13.59 -22.11 -4.29
CA ALA A 267 14.21 -23.44 -4.19
C ALA A 267 13.93 -24.14 -2.84
N ALA A 268 13.71 -23.36 -1.78
CA ALA A 268 13.35 -23.82 -0.45
C ALA A 268 11.83 -23.99 -0.21
N ASP A 269 10.99 -23.75 -1.23
CA ASP A 269 9.51 -23.71 -1.11
C ASP A 269 9.03 -22.73 -0.01
N ALA A 270 9.77 -21.66 0.20
CA ALA A 270 9.53 -20.66 1.25
C ALA A 270 8.73 -19.44 0.75
N VAL A 271 8.38 -19.38 -0.54
CA VAL A 271 7.56 -18.33 -1.13
C VAL A 271 6.09 -18.70 -1.04
N LYS A 272 5.31 -17.90 -0.31
CA LYS A 272 3.86 -18.11 -0.14
C LYS A 272 3.12 -17.79 -1.45
N PRO A 273 2.33 -18.72 -2.01
CA PRO A 273 1.70 -18.55 -3.32
C PRO A 273 0.81 -17.33 -3.44
N LEU A 274 -0.02 -17.01 -2.42
CA LEU A 274 -0.89 -15.83 -2.42
C LEU A 274 -0.11 -14.52 -2.45
N VAL A 275 1.02 -14.44 -1.71
CA VAL A 275 1.88 -13.25 -1.72
C VAL A 275 2.55 -13.08 -3.08
N LEU A 276 3.02 -14.18 -3.68
CA LEU A 276 3.61 -14.14 -5.01
C LEU A 276 2.60 -13.72 -6.08
N GLU A 277 1.39 -14.27 -6.02
CA GLU A 277 0.29 -13.89 -6.93
C GLU A 277 -0.02 -12.39 -6.81
N ALA A 278 -0.23 -11.91 -5.58
CA ALA A 278 -0.56 -10.50 -5.31
C ALA A 278 0.56 -9.56 -5.78
N ASN A 279 1.82 -9.86 -5.46
CA ASN A 279 2.97 -9.07 -5.87
C ASN A 279 3.13 -9.06 -7.40
N THR A 280 3.00 -10.23 -8.05
CA THR A 280 3.10 -10.32 -9.52
C THR A 280 2.02 -9.50 -10.20
N LYS A 281 0.77 -9.58 -9.74
CA LYS A 281 -0.35 -8.83 -10.30
C LYS A 281 -0.17 -7.32 -10.11
N VAL A 282 0.10 -6.87 -8.89
CA VAL A 282 0.18 -5.43 -8.61
C VAL A 282 1.33 -4.76 -9.35
N LEU A 283 2.53 -5.36 -9.36
CA LEU A 283 3.68 -4.79 -10.05
C LEU A 283 3.55 -4.82 -11.58
N ALA A 284 2.58 -5.57 -12.12
CA ALA A 284 2.31 -5.59 -13.56
C ALA A 284 1.48 -4.39 -14.06
N PHE A 285 0.71 -3.72 -13.19
CA PHE A 285 -0.16 -2.62 -13.61
C PHE A 285 0.18 -1.25 -13.02
N VAL A 286 0.86 -1.18 -11.86
CA VAL A 286 1.17 0.11 -11.24
C VAL A 286 2.13 0.94 -12.09
N ASP A 287 1.74 2.20 -12.32
CA ASP A 287 2.48 3.11 -13.22
C ASP A 287 3.37 4.11 -12.48
N PHE A 288 3.12 4.37 -11.19
CA PHE A 288 3.74 5.47 -10.46
C PHE A 288 4.57 4.99 -9.25
N PRO A 289 5.61 5.75 -8.86
CA PRO A 289 6.26 5.58 -7.57
C PRO A 289 5.44 6.26 -6.47
N LEU A 290 5.43 5.69 -5.26
CA LEU A 290 4.96 6.41 -4.08
C LEU A 290 6.02 7.40 -3.62
N ASP A 291 5.61 8.62 -3.27
CA ASP A 291 6.49 9.59 -2.63
C ASP A 291 6.85 9.16 -1.20
N PRO A 292 8.12 9.27 -0.74
CA PRO A 292 8.52 8.82 0.59
C PRO A 292 7.88 9.63 1.74
N TYR A 293 7.42 10.85 1.50
CA TYR A 293 6.76 11.67 2.52
C TYR A 293 5.26 11.43 2.60
N PHE A 294 4.66 10.69 1.64
CA PHE A 294 3.27 10.22 1.71
C PHE A 294 2.94 9.51 3.03
N GLU A 295 3.91 8.77 3.56
CA GLU A 295 3.79 8.06 4.84
C GLU A 295 4.42 8.84 6.02
N SER A 296 4.55 10.14 5.92
CA SER A 296 4.94 11.00 7.03
C SER A 296 3.96 10.84 8.21
N SER A 297 4.45 10.83 9.44
CA SER A 297 3.61 10.75 10.63
C SER A 297 2.60 11.90 10.71
N LYS A 298 2.97 13.10 10.27
CA LYS A 298 2.07 14.25 10.20
C LYS A 298 0.87 13.99 9.28
N LEU A 299 1.05 13.21 8.21
CA LEU A 299 -0.01 12.91 7.26
C LEU A 299 -0.84 11.69 7.68
N LYS A 300 -0.19 10.57 8.06
CA LYS A 300 -0.87 9.27 8.22
C LYS A 300 -1.14 8.84 9.65
N ASP A 301 -0.82 9.64 10.66
CA ASP A 301 -1.16 9.29 12.05
C ASP A 301 -2.66 9.03 12.17
N THR A 302 -3.03 7.95 12.87
CA THR A 302 -4.41 7.48 12.97
C THR A 302 -5.27 8.30 13.93
N THR A 303 -4.67 9.26 14.64
CA THR A 303 -5.35 10.10 15.65
C THR A 303 -5.33 11.57 15.23
N GLU A 304 -4.16 12.08 14.83
CA GLU A 304 -3.93 13.51 14.58
C GLU A 304 -3.39 13.79 13.16
N GLY A 305 -3.30 12.76 12.30
CA GLY A 305 -2.79 12.91 10.94
C GLY A 305 -3.79 13.59 10.00
N VAL A 306 -3.26 14.33 9.03
CA VAL A 306 -4.06 15.06 8.05
C VAL A 306 -5.05 14.15 7.32
N TYR A 307 -4.64 12.93 6.95
CA TYR A 307 -5.53 11.99 6.26
C TYR A 307 -6.71 11.58 7.14
N THR A 308 -6.48 11.37 8.44
CA THR A 308 -7.54 11.02 9.38
C THR A 308 -8.52 12.19 9.55
N ASP A 309 -8.01 13.40 9.77
CA ASP A 309 -8.83 14.60 9.90
C ASP A 309 -9.71 14.85 8.67
N VAL A 310 -9.10 14.80 7.47
CA VAL A 310 -9.79 15.02 6.20
C VAL A 310 -10.89 13.99 5.96
N PHE A 311 -10.58 12.71 6.04
CA PHE A 311 -11.57 11.66 5.73
C PHE A 311 -12.61 11.47 6.82
N ASP A 312 -12.30 11.75 8.09
CA ASP A 312 -13.30 11.75 9.15
C ASP A 312 -14.23 12.97 9.02
N GLY A 313 -13.69 14.19 8.93
CA GLY A 313 -14.47 15.39 8.81
C GLY A 313 -15.36 15.41 7.55
N PHE A 314 -14.84 14.90 6.43
CA PHE A 314 -15.63 14.77 5.19
C PHE A 314 -16.71 13.67 5.29
N SER A 315 -16.41 12.51 5.87
CA SER A 315 -17.40 11.43 6.06
C SER A 315 -18.51 11.82 7.03
N TYR A 316 -18.20 12.61 8.07
CA TYR A 316 -19.19 13.15 9.01
C TYR A 316 -19.97 14.36 8.46
N GLY A 317 -19.52 14.95 7.34
CA GLY A 317 -20.11 16.16 6.78
C GLY A 317 -19.76 17.43 7.56
N GLU A 318 -18.67 17.41 8.32
CA GLU A 318 -18.11 18.57 9.02
C GLU A 318 -17.37 19.48 8.04
N TYR A 319 -16.78 18.91 6.99
CA TYR A 319 -16.12 19.62 5.89
C TYR A 319 -16.87 19.42 4.59
N SER A 320 -16.98 20.47 3.77
CA SER A 320 -17.30 20.35 2.35
C SER A 320 -16.11 19.67 1.61
N ALA A 321 -16.33 19.23 0.39
CA ALA A 321 -15.27 18.64 -0.42
C ALA A 321 -14.12 19.63 -0.69
N GLU A 322 -14.44 20.91 -0.88
CA GLU A 322 -13.49 22.00 -1.09
C GLU A 322 -12.66 22.29 0.19
N GLU A 323 -13.31 22.36 1.36
CA GLU A 323 -12.61 22.51 2.63
C GLU A 323 -11.67 21.34 2.92
N ALA A 324 -12.15 20.10 2.73
CA ALA A 324 -11.36 18.89 2.89
C ALA A 324 -10.16 18.82 1.93
N ALA A 325 -10.36 19.24 0.67
CA ALA A 325 -9.30 19.31 -0.34
C ALA A 325 -8.24 20.37 0.02
N GLY A 326 -8.66 21.54 0.49
CA GLY A 326 -7.76 22.58 0.97
C GLY A 326 -6.90 22.11 2.15
N ILE A 327 -7.52 21.49 3.18
CA ILE A 327 -6.80 20.94 4.34
C ILE A 327 -5.79 19.88 3.90
N LEU A 328 -6.18 18.99 2.99
CA LEU A 328 -5.29 17.95 2.48
C LEU A 328 -4.10 18.53 1.72
N LEU A 329 -4.34 19.47 0.81
CA LEU A 329 -3.30 20.09 -0.01
C LEU A 329 -2.32 20.91 0.85
N ASP A 330 -2.83 21.67 1.81
CA ASP A 330 -2.01 22.44 2.75
C ASP A 330 -1.13 21.54 3.61
N GLY A 331 -1.70 20.44 4.15
CA GLY A 331 -0.97 19.50 4.97
C GLY A 331 0.13 18.75 4.19
N VAL A 332 -0.13 18.34 2.96
CA VAL A 332 0.86 17.72 2.07
C VAL A 332 1.96 18.74 1.72
N THR A 333 1.59 19.95 1.33
CA THR A 333 2.53 21.02 0.97
C THR A 333 3.45 21.37 2.15
N GLU A 334 2.91 21.45 3.37
CA GLU A 334 3.72 21.72 4.57
C GLU A 334 4.75 20.61 4.83
N VAL A 335 4.38 19.34 4.64
CA VAL A 335 5.30 18.20 4.80
C VAL A 335 6.39 18.24 3.73
N LEU A 336 6.03 18.47 2.46
CA LEU A 336 6.99 18.55 1.35
C LEU A 336 7.96 19.74 1.49
N ASN A 337 7.51 20.89 1.98
CA ASN A 337 8.36 22.05 2.23
C ASN A 337 9.33 21.87 3.42
N ALA A 338 9.06 20.92 4.30
CA ALA A 338 9.92 20.58 5.43
C ALA A 338 10.90 19.43 5.13
N ALA A 339 10.85 18.87 3.94
CA ALA A 339 11.59 17.70 3.47
C ALA A 339 13.07 17.98 3.10
#